data_8a6738d14d5c90700aeae3486608395d
#
_entry.id   8a6738d14d5c90700aeae3486608395d
#
_cell.length_a   1.000
_cell.length_b   1.000
_cell.length_c   1.000
_cell.angle_alpha   90.00
_cell.angle_beta   90.00
_cell.angle_gamma   90.00
#
_symmetry.space_group_name_H-M   'P 1'
#
loop_
_entity.id
_entity.type
_entity.pdbx_description
1 polymer ?
#
loop_
_entity_poly.entity_id
_entity_poly.type
_entity_poly.pdbx_seq_one_letter_code
_entity_poly.pdbx_strand_id
1 'polypeptide(L)'
;MRKHVLIKAIALLLSWFTFSPLLLILDGPWKLLPKWLRVVLFVLSPMMLIIVVVLALIVQADYSYYSRRHFVKSDVIENITGVSFPKYTVVERRSTWCDYFMLEFERMPDETFYKELDEHFDSFEPGKYSYSAIWGNGMEAPKGESDKDDISFSIDIERGSKTFHIRVGEW
;
A
#
# COMPACT_ATOMS: atom_id res chain seq x y z
N MET A 1 -14.27 45.40 -13.40
CA MET A 1 -14.02 44.46 -14.54
C MET A 1 -13.04 43.32 -14.24
N ARG A 2 -11.93 43.53 -13.52
CA ARG A 2 -10.92 42.49 -13.28
C ARG A 2 -11.37 41.32 -12.40
N LYS A 3 -12.20 41.52 -11.38
CA LYS A 3 -12.65 40.43 -10.47
C LYS A 3 -13.51 39.36 -11.17
N HIS A 4 -14.38 39.75 -12.09
CA HIS A 4 -15.21 38.81 -12.84
C HIS A 4 -14.40 37.95 -13.83
N VAL A 5 -13.31 38.47 -14.35
CA VAL A 5 -12.42 37.73 -15.26
C VAL A 5 -11.64 36.68 -14.47
N LEU A 6 -11.14 37.03 -13.27
CA LEU A 6 -10.43 36.12 -12.40
C LEU A 6 -11.31 34.96 -11.91
N ILE A 7 -12.55 35.27 -11.47
CA ILE A 7 -13.52 34.24 -11.04
C ILE A 7 -13.86 33.30 -12.19
N LYS A 8 -14.03 33.82 -13.40
CA LYS A 8 -14.32 33.01 -14.61
C LYS A 8 -13.11 32.14 -14.99
N ALA A 9 -11.88 32.64 -14.87
CA ALA A 9 -10.68 31.87 -15.12
C ALA A 9 -10.50 30.73 -14.10
N ILE A 10 -10.76 31.00 -12.82
CA ILE A 10 -10.72 29.99 -11.75
C ILE A 10 -11.82 28.95 -11.96
N ALA A 11 -13.04 29.36 -12.30
CA ALA A 11 -14.14 28.45 -12.60
C ALA A 11 -13.85 27.57 -13.83
N LEU A 12 -13.13 28.11 -14.81
CA LEU A 12 -12.72 27.40 -16.03
C LEU A 12 -11.62 26.38 -15.72
N LEU A 13 -10.67 26.74 -14.88
CA LEU A 13 -9.64 25.83 -14.37
C LEU A 13 -10.27 24.72 -13.51
N LEU A 14 -11.16 25.05 -12.59
CA LEU A 14 -11.87 24.07 -11.77
C LEU A 14 -12.76 23.15 -12.62
N SER A 15 -13.45 23.69 -13.66
CA SER A 15 -14.25 22.87 -14.56
C SER A 15 -13.39 21.91 -15.39
N TRP A 16 -12.19 22.31 -15.74
CA TRP A 16 -11.24 21.45 -16.43
C TRP A 16 -10.71 20.35 -15.52
N PHE A 17 -10.45 20.67 -14.24
CA PHE A 17 -10.03 19.70 -13.23
C PHE A 17 -11.14 18.71 -12.87
N THR A 18 -12.39 19.12 -12.83
CA THR A 18 -13.52 18.24 -12.49
C THR A 18 -13.99 17.36 -13.64
N PHE A 19 -13.44 17.55 -14.84
CA PHE A 19 -13.78 16.75 -16.04
C PHE A 19 -15.30 16.55 -16.27
N SER A 20 -16.09 17.51 -15.88
CA SER A 20 -17.51 17.44 -16.12
C SER A 20 -17.83 17.89 -17.56
N PRO A 21 -18.09 16.97 -18.51
CA PRO A 21 -18.54 17.33 -19.85
C PRO A 21 -19.87 18.14 -19.83
N LEU A 22 -20.61 18.03 -18.75
CA LEU A 22 -21.80 18.84 -18.49
C LEU A 22 -21.50 20.34 -18.40
N LEU A 23 -20.35 20.74 -17.85
CA LEU A 23 -19.93 22.15 -17.79
C LEU A 23 -19.52 22.68 -19.17
N LEU A 24 -19.19 21.82 -20.12
CA LEU A 24 -18.97 22.18 -21.53
C LEU A 24 -20.25 22.54 -22.26
N ILE A 25 -21.39 22.00 -21.82
CA ILE A 25 -22.72 22.15 -22.43
C ILE A 25 -23.44 23.35 -21.82
N LEU A 26 -23.19 23.68 -20.56
CA LEU A 26 -23.79 24.82 -19.88
C LEU A 26 -23.29 26.13 -20.49
N ASP A 27 -24.24 27.07 -20.72
CA ASP A 27 -24.03 28.41 -21.27
C ASP A 27 -23.15 29.30 -20.38
N GLY A 28 -21.86 28.95 -20.33
CA GLY A 28 -20.91 29.54 -19.43
C GLY A 28 -19.71 30.21 -20.11
N PRO A 29 -18.60 30.32 -19.39
CA PRO A 29 -17.36 30.99 -19.82
C PRO A 29 -16.74 30.43 -21.10
N TRP A 30 -17.19 29.27 -21.58
CA TRP A 30 -16.77 28.66 -22.85
C TRP A 30 -17.04 29.54 -24.08
N LYS A 31 -18.11 30.32 -24.05
CA LYS A 31 -18.45 31.25 -25.17
C LYS A 31 -17.42 32.35 -25.31
N LEU A 32 -16.64 32.65 -24.28
CA LEU A 32 -15.60 33.68 -24.30
C LEU A 32 -14.28 33.17 -24.92
N LEU A 33 -14.12 31.87 -25.09
CA LEU A 33 -12.91 31.28 -25.66
C LEU A 33 -13.00 31.22 -27.19
N PRO A 34 -11.93 31.50 -27.93
CA PRO A 34 -11.88 31.31 -29.37
C PRO A 34 -12.17 29.86 -29.75
N LYS A 35 -12.83 29.65 -30.90
CA LYS A 35 -13.29 28.34 -31.34
C LYS A 35 -12.17 27.28 -31.37
N TRP A 36 -10.99 27.62 -31.82
CA TRP A 36 -9.85 26.74 -31.89
C TRP A 36 -9.42 26.24 -30.50
N LEU A 37 -9.43 27.11 -29.48
CA LEU A 37 -9.05 26.76 -28.13
C LEU A 37 -10.06 25.79 -27.48
N ARG A 38 -11.36 25.93 -27.79
CA ARG A 38 -12.40 24.96 -27.35
C ARG A 38 -12.15 23.58 -27.91
N VAL A 39 -11.81 23.50 -29.19
CA VAL A 39 -11.49 22.21 -29.84
C VAL A 39 -10.25 21.56 -29.20
N VAL A 40 -9.20 22.33 -28.98
CA VAL A 40 -7.97 21.84 -28.32
C VAL A 40 -8.28 21.32 -26.91
N LEU A 41 -9.00 22.07 -26.11
CA LEU A 41 -9.38 21.67 -24.75
C LEU A 41 -10.28 20.42 -24.74
N PHE A 42 -11.19 20.33 -25.71
CA PHE A 42 -12.06 19.16 -25.86
C PHE A 42 -11.26 17.89 -26.20
N VAL A 43 -10.28 18.00 -27.10
CA VAL A 43 -9.42 16.88 -27.49
C VAL A 43 -8.46 16.48 -26.36
N LEU A 44 -7.91 17.45 -25.60
CA LEU A 44 -7.00 17.18 -24.48
C LEU A 44 -7.72 16.65 -23.23
N SER A 45 -9.02 16.91 -23.07
CA SER A 45 -9.80 16.50 -21.91
C SER A 45 -9.73 14.99 -21.62
N PRO A 46 -9.95 14.07 -22.57
CA PRO A 46 -9.85 12.63 -22.32
C PRO A 46 -8.42 12.19 -21.99
N MET A 47 -7.40 12.83 -22.57
CA MET A 47 -6.01 12.52 -22.23
C MET A 47 -5.68 12.89 -20.77
N MET A 48 -6.16 14.04 -20.32
CA MET A 48 -5.99 14.48 -18.93
C MET A 48 -6.74 13.57 -17.96
N LEU A 49 -7.93 13.08 -18.32
CA LEU A 49 -8.66 12.11 -17.52
C LEU A 49 -7.85 10.83 -17.34
N ILE A 50 -7.28 10.30 -18.42
CA ILE A 50 -6.42 9.11 -18.37
C ILE A 50 -5.23 9.34 -17.44
N ILE A 51 -4.55 10.49 -17.55
CA ILE A 51 -3.43 10.84 -16.68
C ILE A 51 -3.85 10.88 -15.21
N VAL A 52 -4.99 11.51 -14.89
CA VAL A 52 -5.49 11.58 -13.52
C VAL A 52 -5.83 10.19 -12.97
N VAL A 53 -6.47 9.34 -13.78
CA VAL A 53 -6.79 7.96 -13.39
C VAL A 53 -5.50 7.16 -13.15
N VAL A 54 -4.51 7.27 -14.04
CA VAL A 54 -3.22 6.59 -13.88
C VAL A 54 -2.50 7.07 -12.62
N LEU A 55 -2.47 8.40 -12.38
CA LEU A 55 -1.87 8.95 -11.17
C LEU A 55 -2.60 8.48 -9.89
N ALA A 56 -3.94 8.43 -9.92
CA ALA A 56 -4.72 7.92 -8.80
C ALA A 56 -4.41 6.45 -8.52
N LEU A 57 -4.28 5.62 -9.55
CA LEU A 57 -3.90 4.21 -9.43
C LEU A 57 -2.47 4.05 -8.88
N ILE A 58 -1.53 4.89 -9.32
CA ILE A 58 -0.16 4.90 -8.79
C ILE A 58 -0.17 5.27 -7.31
N VAL A 59 -0.87 6.34 -6.93
CA VAL A 59 -0.98 6.78 -5.52
C VAL A 59 -1.65 5.70 -4.67
N GLN A 60 -2.68 5.04 -5.17
CA GLN A 60 -3.34 3.94 -4.46
C GLN A 60 -2.41 2.74 -4.30
N ALA A 61 -1.64 2.38 -5.33
CA ALA A 61 -0.64 1.33 -5.27
C ALA A 61 0.48 1.67 -4.27
N ASP A 62 0.98 2.92 -4.28
CA ASP A 62 1.97 3.38 -3.31
C ASP A 62 1.43 3.38 -1.87
N TYR A 63 0.17 3.78 -1.66
CA TYR A 63 -0.45 3.76 -0.34
C TYR A 63 -0.55 2.33 0.20
N SER A 64 -1.05 1.40 -0.60
CA SER A 64 -1.07 -0.03 -0.26
C SER A 64 0.35 -0.57 0.00
N TYR A 65 1.33 -0.14 -0.80
CA TYR A 65 2.74 -0.47 -0.63
C TYR A 65 3.28 -0.02 0.72
N TYR A 66 3.05 1.23 1.13
CA TYR A 66 3.54 1.75 2.40
C TYR A 66 2.83 1.12 3.60
N SER A 67 1.53 0.86 3.52
CA SER A 67 0.78 0.24 4.61
C SER A 67 1.28 -1.17 4.94
N ARG A 68 1.59 -1.99 3.94
CA ARG A 68 2.08 -3.36 4.15
C ARG A 68 3.53 -3.45 4.61
N ARG A 69 4.36 -2.42 4.36
CA ARG A 69 5.69 -2.30 4.98
C ARG A 69 5.66 -2.17 6.49
N HIS A 70 4.54 -1.80 7.04
CA HIS A 70 4.34 -1.79 8.49
C HIS A 70 4.65 -3.16 9.11
N PHE A 71 4.20 -4.24 8.47
CA PHE A 71 4.34 -5.62 8.97
C PHE A 71 5.76 -6.20 8.96
N VAL A 72 6.73 -5.51 8.38
CA VAL A 72 8.15 -5.91 8.46
C VAL A 72 8.95 -5.10 9.47
N LYS A 73 8.31 -4.31 10.30
CA LYS A 73 8.97 -3.63 11.43
C LYS A 73 9.11 -4.58 12.60
N SER A 74 10.25 -4.50 13.29
CA SER A 74 10.59 -5.39 14.40
C SER A 74 9.56 -5.35 15.54
N ASP A 75 9.10 -4.15 15.90
CA ASP A 75 8.09 -3.94 16.93
C ASP A 75 6.73 -4.56 16.57
N VAL A 76 6.36 -4.53 15.30
CA VAL A 76 5.10 -5.12 14.79
C VAL A 76 5.20 -6.65 14.78
N ILE A 77 6.32 -7.20 14.27
CA ILE A 77 6.55 -8.65 14.28
C ILE A 77 6.53 -9.19 15.72
N GLU A 78 7.21 -8.51 16.65
CA GLU A 78 7.23 -8.89 18.06
C GLU A 78 5.82 -8.84 18.70
N ASN A 79 5.03 -7.82 18.38
CA ASN A 79 3.65 -7.72 18.87
C ASN A 79 2.75 -8.85 18.32
N ILE A 80 2.95 -9.27 17.07
CA ILE A 80 2.15 -10.32 16.43
C ILE A 80 2.58 -11.71 16.91
N THR A 81 3.88 -11.97 16.96
CA THR A 81 4.43 -13.32 17.20
C THR A 81 4.77 -13.58 18.67
N GLY A 82 4.93 -12.54 19.46
CA GLY A 82 5.44 -12.63 20.84
C GLY A 82 6.95 -12.89 20.94
N VAL A 83 7.68 -12.93 19.80
CA VAL A 83 9.12 -13.21 19.73
C VAL A 83 9.89 -11.97 19.30
N SER A 84 10.97 -11.67 20.01
CA SER A 84 11.85 -10.55 19.68
C SER A 84 12.87 -10.96 18.61
N PHE A 85 12.79 -10.34 17.45
CA PHE A 85 13.63 -10.68 16.30
C PHE A 85 14.97 -9.96 16.35
N PRO A 86 16.11 -10.68 16.10
CA PRO A 86 17.40 -10.06 15.90
C PRO A 86 17.34 -9.03 14.76
N LYS A 87 18.28 -8.09 14.74
CA LYS A 87 18.33 -7.06 13.67
C LYS A 87 18.42 -7.69 12.29
N TYR A 88 17.61 -7.18 11.36
CA TYR A 88 17.51 -7.64 9.99
C TYR A 88 17.30 -6.47 9.03
N THR A 89 17.47 -6.75 7.74
CA THR A 89 17.20 -5.83 6.64
C THR A 89 16.33 -6.51 5.60
N VAL A 90 15.49 -5.74 4.92
CA VAL A 90 14.67 -6.23 3.79
C VAL A 90 15.55 -6.29 2.55
N VAL A 91 15.78 -7.49 2.03
CA VAL A 91 16.61 -7.75 0.84
C VAL A 91 15.80 -7.71 -0.43
N GLU A 92 14.63 -8.33 -0.42
CA GLU A 92 13.76 -8.41 -1.59
C GLU A 92 12.30 -8.22 -1.19
N ARG A 93 11.55 -7.62 -2.09
CA ARG A 93 10.10 -7.55 -2.00
C ARG A 93 9.49 -7.89 -3.35
N ARG A 94 8.48 -8.73 -3.31
CA ARG A 94 7.60 -9.01 -4.45
C ARG A 94 6.17 -8.69 -4.03
N SER A 95 5.47 -7.92 -4.84
CA SER A 95 4.07 -7.59 -4.61
C SER A 95 3.25 -8.15 -5.78
N THR A 96 2.30 -9.01 -5.46
CA THR A 96 1.31 -9.56 -6.40
C THR A 96 -0.06 -9.46 -5.73
N TRP A 97 -0.69 -10.60 -5.44
CA TRP A 97 -1.92 -10.69 -4.63
C TRP A 97 -1.63 -10.57 -3.13
N CYS A 98 -0.44 -10.98 -2.72
CA CYS A 98 0.12 -10.76 -1.40
C CYS A 98 1.50 -10.13 -1.53
N ASP A 99 1.91 -9.40 -0.52
CA ASP A 99 3.27 -8.91 -0.39
C ASP A 99 4.14 -10.00 0.23
N TYR A 100 5.22 -10.31 -0.47
CA TYR A 100 6.24 -11.23 -0.05
C TYR A 100 7.52 -10.45 0.22
N PHE A 101 8.05 -10.60 1.42
CA PHE A 101 9.30 -9.98 1.84
C PHE A 101 10.32 -11.06 2.15
N MET A 102 11.51 -10.94 1.60
CA MET A 102 12.68 -11.68 2.03
C MET A 102 13.55 -10.76 2.89
N LEU A 103 13.82 -11.19 4.09
CA LEU A 103 14.60 -10.47 5.09
C LEU A 103 15.87 -11.23 5.40
N GLU A 104 16.94 -10.51 5.69
CA GLU A 104 18.24 -11.07 6.05
C GLU A 104 18.67 -10.57 7.43
N PHE A 105 19.00 -11.49 8.32
CA PHE A 105 19.56 -11.15 9.62
C PHE A 105 20.95 -10.51 9.46
N GLU A 106 21.23 -9.44 10.18
CA GLU A 106 22.56 -8.82 10.20
C GLU A 106 23.62 -9.81 10.73
N ARG A 107 23.23 -10.63 11.71
CA ARG A 107 24.02 -11.72 12.28
C ARG A 107 23.17 -12.96 12.40
N MET A 108 23.78 -14.12 12.30
CA MET A 108 23.08 -15.38 12.57
C MET A 108 22.44 -15.35 13.96
N PRO A 109 21.15 -15.70 14.05
CA PRO A 109 20.47 -15.83 15.32
C PRO A 109 21.17 -16.85 16.24
N ASP A 110 21.08 -16.63 17.53
CA ASP A 110 21.61 -17.52 18.53
C ASP A 110 20.62 -18.63 18.94
N GLU A 111 21.06 -19.57 19.77
CA GLU A 111 20.21 -20.66 20.25
C GLU A 111 19.04 -20.17 21.13
N THR A 112 19.15 -19.01 21.74
CA THR A 112 18.09 -18.42 22.56
C THR A 112 16.90 -18.04 21.70
N PHE A 113 17.16 -17.41 20.54
CA PHE A 113 16.14 -17.09 19.56
C PHE A 113 15.41 -18.34 19.05
N TYR A 114 16.16 -19.42 18.72
CA TYR A 114 15.53 -20.64 18.26
C TYR A 114 14.69 -21.35 19.34
N LYS A 115 15.04 -21.21 20.62
CA LYS A 115 14.19 -21.70 21.72
C LYS A 115 12.88 -20.90 21.84
N GLU A 116 12.94 -19.59 21.66
CA GLU A 116 11.71 -18.77 21.61
C GLU A 116 10.83 -19.17 20.43
N LEU A 117 11.44 -19.48 19.26
CA LEU A 117 10.66 -19.99 18.13
C LEU A 117 10.02 -21.35 18.42
N ASP A 118 10.72 -22.26 19.12
CA ASP A 118 10.17 -23.56 19.52
C ASP A 118 8.92 -23.43 20.41
N GLU A 119 8.79 -22.31 21.15
CA GLU A 119 7.65 -22.05 22.04
C GLU A 119 6.46 -21.35 21.35
N HIS A 120 6.72 -20.55 20.31
CA HIS A 120 5.73 -19.66 19.71
C HIS A 120 5.36 -20.00 18.26
N PHE A 121 6.17 -20.80 17.56
CA PHE A 121 6.00 -21.12 16.17
C PHE A 121 5.68 -22.61 15.96
N ASP A 122 4.89 -22.90 14.92
CA ASP A 122 4.68 -24.27 14.48
C ASP A 122 5.94 -24.80 13.80
N SER A 123 6.31 -26.05 14.12
CA SER A 123 7.43 -26.74 13.50
C SER A 123 6.93 -28.02 12.84
N PHE A 124 6.81 -28.00 11.51
CA PHE A 124 6.40 -29.17 10.72
C PHE A 124 7.55 -30.09 10.33
N GLU A 125 8.76 -29.54 10.31
CA GLU A 125 10.02 -30.25 10.00
C GLU A 125 11.10 -29.76 10.96
N PRO A 126 12.06 -30.61 11.33
CA PRO A 126 13.16 -30.21 12.22
C PRO A 126 13.90 -28.98 11.67
N GLY A 127 13.94 -27.91 12.46
CA GLY A 127 14.61 -26.66 12.09
C GLY A 127 13.86 -25.76 11.12
N LYS A 128 12.61 -26.06 10.77
CA LYS A 128 11.74 -25.17 10.02
C LYS A 128 10.60 -24.68 10.91
N TYR A 129 10.49 -23.38 11.02
CA TYR A 129 9.52 -22.68 11.84
C TYR A 129 8.57 -21.88 10.97
N SER A 130 7.28 -22.00 11.23
CA SER A 130 6.25 -21.22 10.56
C SER A 130 5.30 -20.62 11.59
N TYR A 131 4.91 -19.40 11.37
CA TYR A 131 3.89 -18.73 12.14
C TYR A 131 2.85 -18.18 11.17
N SER A 132 1.57 -18.33 11.49
CA SER A 132 0.50 -17.74 10.70
C SER A 132 -0.56 -17.13 11.61
N ALA A 133 -1.02 -15.95 11.25
CA ALA A 133 -2.12 -15.26 11.91
C ALA A 133 -3.07 -14.67 10.85
N ILE A 134 -4.34 -14.74 11.15
CA ILE A 134 -5.42 -14.17 10.33
C ILE A 134 -6.31 -13.37 11.27
N TRP A 135 -6.63 -12.14 10.89
CA TRP A 135 -7.55 -11.28 11.64
C TRP A 135 -8.40 -10.43 10.72
N GLY A 136 -9.43 -9.80 11.27
CA GLY A 136 -10.48 -9.12 10.52
C GLY A 136 -11.74 -9.98 10.43
N ASN A 137 -12.80 -9.47 9.81
CA ASN A 137 -14.09 -10.13 9.66
C ASN A 137 -14.65 -10.74 10.96
N GLY A 138 -14.45 -10.03 12.09
CA GLY A 138 -14.89 -10.47 13.42
C GLY A 138 -13.84 -11.29 14.19
N MET A 139 -12.65 -11.53 13.65
CA MET A 139 -11.52 -12.08 14.40
C MET A 139 -10.72 -10.96 15.03
N GLU A 140 -10.26 -11.19 16.27
CA GLU A 140 -9.49 -10.23 17.05
C GLU A 140 -8.11 -10.00 16.43
N ALA A 141 -7.77 -8.73 16.21
CA ALA A 141 -6.45 -8.36 15.71
C ALA A 141 -5.37 -8.47 16.80
N PRO A 142 -4.12 -8.75 16.43
CA PRO A 142 -3.00 -8.64 17.33
C PRO A 142 -2.87 -7.23 17.92
N LYS A 143 -2.24 -7.12 19.08
CA LYS A 143 -2.07 -5.85 19.77
C LYS A 143 -1.45 -4.79 18.88
N GLY A 144 -2.15 -3.68 18.70
CA GLY A 144 -1.71 -2.54 17.91
C GLY A 144 -2.16 -2.57 16.44
N GLU A 145 -2.80 -3.65 15.99
CA GLU A 145 -3.36 -3.79 14.66
C GLU A 145 -4.87 -3.47 14.62
N SER A 146 -5.40 -3.21 13.44
CA SER A 146 -6.81 -2.83 13.24
C SER A 146 -7.65 -4.07 12.91
N ASP A 147 -8.76 -4.25 13.62
CA ASP A 147 -9.76 -5.32 13.34
C ASP A 147 -10.56 -5.07 12.06
N LYS A 148 -10.36 -3.93 11.41
CA LYS A 148 -11.14 -3.55 10.21
C LYS A 148 -10.58 -4.11 8.92
N ASP A 149 -9.32 -4.51 8.95
CA ASP A 149 -8.62 -4.99 7.76
C ASP A 149 -8.55 -6.52 7.81
N ASP A 150 -9.00 -7.18 6.73
CA ASP A 150 -8.93 -8.63 6.58
C ASP A 150 -7.50 -9.01 6.16
N ILE A 151 -6.65 -9.35 7.13
CA ILE A 151 -5.22 -9.57 6.91
C ILE A 151 -4.86 -11.04 7.18
N SER A 152 -4.10 -11.61 6.26
CA SER A 152 -3.34 -12.84 6.48
C SER A 152 -1.85 -12.52 6.58
N PHE A 153 -1.22 -12.96 7.65
CA PHE A 153 0.18 -12.75 7.96
C PHE A 153 0.86 -14.09 8.19
N SER A 154 2.01 -14.32 7.56
CA SER A 154 2.80 -15.53 7.84
C SER A 154 4.29 -15.23 7.82
N ILE A 155 5.05 -15.94 8.66
CA ILE A 155 6.51 -15.90 8.72
C ILE A 155 7.01 -17.32 8.58
N ASP A 156 8.02 -17.52 7.73
CA ASP A 156 8.73 -18.77 7.56
C ASP A 156 10.23 -18.56 7.85
N ILE A 157 10.80 -19.36 8.75
CA ILE A 157 12.19 -19.28 9.20
C ILE A 157 12.82 -20.68 9.12
N GLU A 158 14.03 -20.78 8.60
CA GLU A 158 14.80 -22.02 8.60
C GLU A 158 16.05 -21.86 9.47
N ARG A 159 16.24 -22.79 10.42
CA ARG A 159 17.40 -22.79 11.33
C ARG A 159 18.70 -22.89 10.54
N GLY A 160 19.64 -22.01 10.84
CA GLY A 160 20.91 -21.93 10.11
C GLY A 160 20.83 -21.15 8.80
N SER A 161 19.63 -20.72 8.37
CA SER A 161 19.49 -19.76 7.29
C SER A 161 19.70 -18.35 7.80
N LYS A 162 20.38 -17.52 7.00
CA LYS A 162 20.51 -16.10 7.26
C LYS A 162 19.27 -15.31 6.81
N THR A 163 18.44 -15.93 6.00
CA THR A 163 17.23 -15.30 5.44
C THR A 163 15.97 -15.94 5.99
N PHE A 164 14.93 -15.13 6.10
CA PHE A 164 13.57 -15.57 6.44
C PHE A 164 12.54 -14.80 5.60
N HIS A 165 11.31 -15.28 5.59
CA HIS A 165 10.29 -14.79 4.70
C HIS A 165 9.06 -14.34 5.47
N ILE A 166 8.48 -13.21 5.05
CA ILE A 166 7.18 -12.73 5.54
C ILE A 166 6.25 -12.59 4.34
N ARG A 167 5.02 -13.08 4.51
CA ARG A 167 3.93 -12.87 3.56
C ARG A 167 2.80 -12.13 4.25
N VAL A 168 2.27 -11.12 3.57
CA VAL A 168 1.14 -10.33 4.05
C VAL A 168 0.15 -10.20 2.90
N GLY A 169 -1.08 -10.65 3.11
CA GLY A 169 -2.14 -10.59 2.11
C GLY A 169 -3.47 -10.16 2.73
N GLU A 170 -4.41 -9.80 1.88
CA GLU A 170 -5.83 -9.73 2.21
C GLU A 170 -6.44 -11.11 1.94
N TRP A 171 -7.38 -11.56 2.75
CA TRP A 171 -8.05 -12.85 2.61
C TRP A 171 -9.55 -12.70 2.50
#